data_78991ec6cced3b7952846226eeca880d
#
_entry.id   78991ec6cced3b7952846226eeca880d
#
_cell.length_a   1.000
_cell.length_b   1.000
_cell.length_c   1.000
_cell.angle_alpha   90.00
_cell.angle_beta   90.00
_cell.angle_gamma   90.00
#
_symmetry.space_group_name_H-M   'P 1'
#
loop_
_entity.id
_entity.type
_entity.pdbx_description
1 polymer ?
#
loop_
_entity_poly.entity_id
_entity_poly.type
_entity_poly.pdbx_seq_one_letter_code
_entity_poly.pdbx_strand_id
1 'polypeptide(L)'
;MAQVLLFTRTTDYRHASIAHAADVVGGLLRGDGHDVRHTEDPTAFRSDALASVALTVWLSTSGDVLDDEGRDALASWLADGGAWAGIHSATFSEPTWPEFERIAGAVFTDHPDVQTATVRVVDAGHPSTAHLPAAWRHTDEWYNFRSHPAADRTVLLTVDEADYDGGSMGEPHPIAWAGPYGRGRTWYTALGHEADAYDDPLLRAHLHGGLRSVLSPEEDA
;
A
#
# COMPACT_ATOMS: atom_id res chain seq x y z
N MET A 1 1.45 -12.36 -18.05
CA MET A 1 1.43 -10.89 -18.28
C MET A 1 0.09 -10.39 -17.81
N ALA A 2 0.07 -9.51 -16.79
CA ALA A 2 -1.14 -8.93 -16.21
C ALA A 2 -1.18 -7.43 -16.52
N GLN A 3 -2.39 -6.84 -16.61
CA GLN A 3 -2.53 -5.38 -16.64
C GLN A 3 -2.56 -4.84 -15.22
N VAL A 4 -1.74 -3.83 -14.95
CA VAL A 4 -1.64 -3.15 -13.65
C VAL A 4 -1.97 -1.67 -13.83
N LEU A 5 -2.88 -1.18 -12.99
CA LEU A 5 -3.22 0.24 -12.91
C LEU A 5 -2.42 0.89 -11.78
N LEU A 6 -1.44 1.71 -12.11
CA LEU A 6 -0.70 2.53 -11.14
C LEU A 6 -1.39 3.89 -11.00
N PHE A 7 -1.98 4.16 -9.84
CA PHE A 7 -2.81 5.33 -9.58
C PHE A 7 -2.14 6.26 -8.56
N THR A 8 -2.00 7.55 -8.93
CA THR A 8 -1.28 8.55 -8.12
C THR A 8 -2.07 9.86 -7.96
N ARG A 9 -3.41 9.79 -8.10
CA ARG A 9 -4.26 10.96 -7.93
C ARG A 9 -4.24 11.44 -6.48
N THR A 10 -4.15 12.76 -6.31
CA THR A 10 -4.29 13.42 -5.02
C THR A 10 -5.30 14.54 -5.15
N THR A 11 -6.20 14.67 -4.18
CA THR A 11 -7.13 15.81 -4.04
C THR A 11 -6.85 16.56 -2.73
N ASP A 12 -5.92 16.03 -1.92
CA ASP A 12 -5.38 16.63 -0.71
C ASP A 12 -3.86 16.76 -0.87
N TYR A 13 -3.06 16.40 0.13
CA TYR A 13 -1.61 16.54 0.11
C TYR A 13 -0.96 15.72 -1.00
N ARG A 14 -0.06 16.35 -1.77
CA ARG A 14 0.69 15.69 -2.85
C ARG A 14 2.16 15.57 -2.48
N HIS A 15 2.62 14.33 -2.32
CA HIS A 15 4.01 14.04 -2.02
C HIS A 15 4.94 14.35 -3.21
N ALA A 16 6.09 14.95 -2.91
CA ALA A 16 7.12 15.21 -3.92
C ALA A 16 7.74 13.92 -4.49
N SER A 17 7.70 12.84 -3.72
CA SER A 17 8.22 11.51 -4.10
C SER A 17 7.45 10.83 -5.22
N ILE A 18 6.19 11.19 -5.50
CA ILE A 18 5.29 10.48 -6.41
C ILE A 18 5.92 10.20 -7.78
N ALA A 19 6.61 11.17 -8.38
CA ALA A 19 7.16 11.00 -9.72
C ALA A 19 8.25 9.90 -9.74
N HIS A 20 9.23 9.97 -8.83
CA HIS A 20 10.30 8.98 -8.72
C HIS A 20 9.76 7.62 -8.27
N ALA A 21 8.86 7.61 -7.29
CA ALA A 21 8.21 6.40 -6.80
C ALA A 21 7.43 5.66 -7.91
N ALA A 22 6.71 6.40 -8.76
CA ALA A 22 5.96 5.82 -9.88
C ALA A 22 6.89 5.19 -10.94
N ASP A 23 8.05 5.81 -11.20
CA ASP A 23 9.06 5.26 -12.09
C ASP A 23 9.64 3.94 -11.52
N VAL A 24 9.98 3.93 -10.21
CA VAL A 24 10.53 2.74 -9.53
C VAL A 24 9.50 1.62 -9.47
N VAL A 25 8.30 1.88 -8.94
CA VAL A 25 7.22 0.88 -8.80
C VAL A 25 6.80 0.34 -10.17
N GLY A 26 6.59 1.24 -11.14
CA GLY A 26 6.30 0.86 -12.52
C GLY A 26 7.42 0.05 -13.17
N GLY A 27 8.68 0.39 -12.86
CA GLY A 27 9.85 -0.34 -13.33
C GLY A 27 9.94 -1.77 -12.79
N LEU A 28 9.65 -1.97 -11.49
CA LEU A 28 9.59 -3.30 -10.87
C LEU A 28 8.55 -4.19 -11.55
N LEU A 29 7.34 -3.67 -11.74
CA LEU A 29 6.25 -4.41 -12.36
C LEU A 29 6.49 -4.73 -13.84
N ARG A 30 7.06 -3.78 -14.61
CA ARG A 30 7.45 -4.03 -16.01
C ARG A 30 8.61 -5.01 -16.10
N GLY A 31 9.54 -5.01 -15.12
CA GLY A 31 10.62 -5.99 -15.00
C GLY A 31 10.11 -7.42 -14.85
N ASP A 32 8.95 -7.60 -14.18
CA ASP A 32 8.24 -8.89 -14.08
C ASP A 32 7.38 -9.23 -15.31
N GLY A 33 7.39 -8.37 -16.34
CA GLY A 33 6.66 -8.60 -17.59
C GLY A 33 5.19 -8.19 -17.55
N HIS A 34 4.79 -7.34 -16.59
CA HIS A 34 3.43 -6.80 -16.55
C HIS A 34 3.27 -5.56 -17.43
N ASP A 35 2.05 -5.30 -17.90
CA ASP A 35 1.67 -4.06 -18.58
C ASP A 35 1.21 -3.04 -17.54
N VAL A 36 1.90 -1.90 -17.41
CA VAL A 36 1.65 -0.90 -16.37
C VAL A 36 1.13 0.39 -16.99
N ARG A 37 -0.12 0.70 -16.72
CA ARG A 37 -0.74 1.98 -17.02
C ARG A 37 -0.68 2.89 -15.81
N HIS A 38 0.11 3.97 -15.87
CA HIS A 38 0.12 5.03 -14.86
C HIS A 38 -0.94 6.10 -15.19
N THR A 39 -1.75 6.49 -14.22
CA THR A 39 -2.82 7.48 -14.41
C THR A 39 -3.19 8.20 -13.10
N GLU A 40 -3.74 9.41 -13.26
CA GLU A 40 -4.44 10.16 -12.20
C GLU A 40 -5.94 10.34 -12.54
N ASP A 41 -6.39 9.74 -13.65
CA ASP A 41 -7.77 9.82 -14.10
C ASP A 41 -8.67 8.85 -13.33
N PRO A 42 -9.66 9.34 -12.54
CA PRO A 42 -10.55 8.48 -11.77
C PRO A 42 -11.47 7.62 -12.64
N THR A 43 -11.68 7.99 -13.92
CA THR A 43 -12.49 7.17 -14.84
C THR A 43 -11.85 5.82 -15.16
N ALA A 44 -10.56 5.63 -14.82
CA ALA A 44 -9.92 4.32 -14.88
C ALA A 44 -10.52 3.30 -13.89
N PHE A 45 -11.33 3.77 -12.93
CA PHE A 45 -12.09 2.94 -11.98
C PHE A 45 -13.54 2.77 -12.38
N ARG A 46 -13.83 2.65 -13.69
CA ARG A 46 -15.13 2.18 -14.18
C ARG A 46 -15.11 0.67 -14.37
N SER A 47 -16.26 0.02 -14.24
CA SER A 47 -16.35 -1.45 -14.26
C SER A 47 -15.80 -2.06 -15.55
N ASP A 48 -16.00 -1.41 -16.68
CA ASP A 48 -15.46 -1.84 -17.97
C ASP A 48 -13.94 -1.66 -18.06
N ALA A 49 -13.42 -0.57 -17.48
CA ALA A 49 -11.99 -0.31 -17.43
C ALA A 49 -11.26 -1.28 -16.49
N LEU A 50 -11.85 -1.63 -15.33
CA LEU A 50 -11.30 -2.58 -14.38
C LEU A 50 -11.38 -4.04 -14.84
N ALA A 51 -12.25 -4.38 -15.79
CA ALA A 51 -12.47 -5.76 -16.21
C ALA A 51 -11.21 -6.48 -16.72
N SER A 52 -10.22 -5.75 -17.25
CA SER A 52 -8.94 -6.30 -17.71
C SER A 52 -7.78 -6.10 -16.73
N VAL A 53 -8.01 -5.37 -15.63
CA VAL A 53 -6.99 -5.05 -14.63
C VAL A 53 -6.87 -6.19 -13.64
N ALA A 54 -5.64 -6.60 -13.32
CA ALA A 54 -5.37 -7.62 -12.31
C ALA A 54 -4.98 -7.01 -10.95
N LEU A 55 -4.39 -5.80 -10.97
CA LEU A 55 -3.93 -5.09 -9.77
C LEU A 55 -4.13 -3.59 -9.94
N THR A 56 -4.67 -2.95 -8.91
CA THR A 56 -4.58 -1.49 -8.76
C THR A 56 -3.56 -1.16 -7.67
N VAL A 57 -2.56 -0.34 -7.99
CA VAL A 57 -1.56 0.18 -7.05
C VAL A 57 -1.90 1.64 -6.76
N TRP A 58 -2.24 1.93 -5.53
CA TRP A 58 -2.49 3.29 -5.04
C TRP A 58 -1.21 3.80 -4.39
N LEU A 59 -0.48 4.64 -5.13
CA LEU A 59 0.83 5.14 -4.72
C LEU A 59 0.70 6.59 -4.25
N SER A 60 0.87 6.80 -2.96
CA SER A 60 0.79 8.11 -2.31
C SER A 60 -0.44 8.92 -2.72
N THR A 61 -1.58 8.25 -2.89
CA THR A 61 -2.87 8.88 -3.13
C THR A 61 -3.39 9.55 -1.86
N SER A 62 -4.23 10.59 -1.99
CA SER A 62 -4.77 11.31 -0.83
C SER A 62 -6.07 12.04 -1.14
N GLY A 63 -6.96 12.12 -0.15
CA GLY A 63 -8.27 12.76 -0.26
C GLY A 63 -9.30 11.95 -1.03
N ASP A 64 -10.42 12.55 -1.42
CA ASP A 64 -11.48 11.89 -2.20
C ASP A 64 -11.05 11.80 -3.68
N VAL A 65 -10.52 10.65 -4.09
CA VAL A 65 -9.92 10.43 -5.41
C VAL A 65 -10.86 9.75 -6.40
N LEU A 66 -11.94 9.13 -5.92
CA LEU A 66 -12.98 8.51 -6.74
C LEU A 66 -14.33 9.21 -6.54
N ASP A 67 -15.20 9.09 -7.52
CA ASP A 67 -16.62 9.35 -7.38
C ASP A 67 -17.37 8.07 -6.97
N ASP A 68 -18.69 8.17 -6.70
CA ASP A 68 -19.49 7.04 -6.19
C ASP A 68 -19.49 5.86 -7.17
N GLU A 69 -19.51 6.09 -8.48
CA GLU A 69 -19.44 5.02 -9.48
C GLU A 69 -18.10 4.30 -9.45
N GLY A 70 -17.00 5.03 -9.28
CA GLY A 70 -15.64 4.47 -9.13
C GLY A 70 -15.48 3.68 -7.84
N ARG A 71 -16.07 4.16 -6.73
CA ARG A 71 -16.10 3.47 -5.43
C ARG A 71 -16.83 2.13 -5.54
N ASP A 72 -18.03 2.13 -6.11
CA ASP A 72 -18.84 0.93 -6.29
C ASP A 72 -18.14 -0.09 -7.20
N ALA A 73 -17.54 0.39 -8.30
CA ALA A 73 -16.81 -0.46 -9.23
C ALA A 73 -15.55 -1.08 -8.58
N LEU A 74 -14.78 -0.29 -7.82
CA LEU A 74 -13.60 -0.80 -7.10
C LEU A 74 -13.98 -1.87 -6.07
N ALA A 75 -15.00 -1.61 -5.24
CA ALA A 75 -15.45 -2.56 -4.22
C ALA A 75 -15.95 -3.86 -4.84
N SER A 76 -16.76 -3.78 -5.89
CA SER A 76 -17.27 -4.96 -6.60
C SER A 76 -16.15 -5.75 -7.26
N TRP A 77 -15.24 -5.08 -7.96
CA TRP A 77 -14.11 -5.71 -8.65
C TRP A 77 -13.17 -6.42 -7.66
N LEU A 78 -12.86 -5.79 -6.52
CA LEU A 78 -12.07 -6.42 -5.45
C LEU A 78 -12.80 -7.62 -4.85
N ALA A 79 -14.08 -7.48 -4.50
CA ALA A 79 -14.88 -8.58 -3.94
C ALA A 79 -14.93 -9.79 -4.89
N ASP A 80 -14.83 -9.56 -6.19
CA ASP A 80 -14.82 -10.57 -7.24
C ASP A 80 -13.44 -11.19 -7.53
N GLY A 81 -12.38 -10.77 -6.83
CA GLY A 81 -11.07 -11.40 -6.92
C GLY A 81 -9.96 -10.49 -7.46
N GLY A 82 -10.22 -9.20 -7.64
CA GLY A 82 -9.21 -8.20 -7.96
C GLY A 82 -8.14 -8.05 -6.86
N ALA A 83 -7.07 -7.35 -7.15
CA ALA A 83 -5.99 -7.10 -6.20
C ALA A 83 -5.74 -5.60 -6.00
N TRP A 84 -5.52 -5.21 -4.74
CA TRP A 84 -5.20 -3.84 -4.36
C TRP A 84 -3.88 -3.79 -3.60
N ALA A 85 -3.02 -2.83 -3.96
CA ALA A 85 -1.82 -2.49 -3.19
C ALA A 85 -1.81 -1.01 -2.86
N GLY A 86 -1.63 -0.67 -1.58
CA GLY A 86 -1.49 0.69 -1.10
C GLY A 86 -0.07 0.98 -0.63
N ILE A 87 0.46 2.12 -1.04
CA ILE A 87 1.81 2.57 -0.66
C ILE A 87 1.69 3.95 -0.05
N HIS A 88 2.31 4.13 1.11
CA HIS A 88 2.42 5.36 1.86
C HIS A 88 1.05 5.98 2.16
N SER A 89 0.75 7.18 1.68
CA SER A 89 -0.50 7.89 1.98
C SER A 89 -1.76 7.28 1.34
N ALA A 90 -1.68 6.09 0.75
CA ALA A 90 -2.89 5.43 0.23
C ALA A 90 -3.99 5.26 1.29
N THR A 91 -3.66 5.11 2.58
CA THR A 91 -4.61 5.04 3.70
C THR A 91 -5.22 6.40 4.09
N PHE A 92 -4.72 7.50 3.53
CA PHE A 92 -5.30 8.86 3.63
C PHE A 92 -6.27 9.15 2.48
N SER A 93 -6.57 8.17 1.64
CA SER A 93 -7.56 8.31 0.56
C SER A 93 -8.96 7.94 1.05
N GLU A 94 -9.98 8.50 0.39
CA GLU A 94 -11.38 8.16 0.59
C GLU A 94 -11.85 8.28 2.06
N PRO A 95 -11.51 9.38 2.79
CA PRO A 95 -11.75 9.49 4.24
C PRO A 95 -13.23 9.48 4.59
N THR A 96 -14.11 9.77 3.63
CA THR A 96 -15.58 9.80 3.78
C THR A 96 -16.25 8.50 3.35
N TRP A 97 -15.49 7.52 2.85
CA TRP A 97 -16.02 6.23 2.38
C TRP A 97 -15.62 5.08 3.31
N PRO A 98 -16.50 4.62 4.22
CA PRO A 98 -16.15 3.61 5.24
C PRO A 98 -15.71 2.27 4.64
N GLU A 99 -16.17 1.91 3.45
CA GLU A 99 -15.76 0.68 2.77
C GLU A 99 -14.28 0.69 2.40
N PHE A 100 -13.69 1.88 2.17
CA PHE A 100 -12.26 1.98 1.89
C PHE A 100 -11.39 1.57 3.09
N GLU A 101 -11.83 1.83 4.32
CA GLU A 101 -11.15 1.31 5.52
C GLU A 101 -11.08 -0.23 5.51
N ARG A 102 -12.15 -0.89 5.04
CA ARG A 102 -12.15 -2.35 4.88
C ARG A 102 -11.22 -2.82 3.77
N ILE A 103 -11.05 -2.06 2.69
CA ILE A 103 -10.10 -2.34 1.61
C ILE A 103 -8.66 -2.13 2.09
N ALA A 104 -8.35 -0.96 2.62
CA ALA A 104 -7.01 -0.56 3.02
C ALA A 104 -6.54 -1.22 4.33
N GLY A 105 -7.47 -1.63 5.19
CA GLY A 105 -7.21 -2.26 6.48
C GLY A 105 -7.16 -1.30 7.66
N ALA A 106 -6.85 -0.04 7.44
CA ALA A 106 -6.86 1.05 8.43
C ALA A 106 -6.99 2.41 7.73
N VAL A 107 -7.31 3.45 8.51
CA VAL A 107 -7.39 4.84 8.05
C VAL A 107 -6.32 5.66 8.77
N PHE A 108 -5.50 6.35 8.00
CA PHE A 108 -4.53 7.33 8.50
C PHE A 108 -5.22 8.44 9.30
N THR A 109 -4.59 8.88 10.37
CA THR A 109 -5.04 10.02 11.19
C THR A 109 -4.06 11.17 11.20
N ASP A 110 -2.79 10.88 11.52
CA ASP A 110 -1.72 11.86 11.65
C ASP A 110 -0.36 11.15 11.61
N HIS A 111 0.71 11.94 11.64
CA HIS A 111 2.08 11.49 11.79
C HIS A 111 2.92 12.57 12.48
N PRO A 112 3.96 12.23 13.25
CA PRO A 112 4.98 13.18 13.70
C PRO A 112 5.90 13.61 12.53
N ASP A 113 6.84 14.52 12.80
CA ASP A 113 7.91 14.82 11.85
C ASP A 113 8.66 13.54 11.44
N VAL A 114 9.31 13.58 10.26
CA VAL A 114 10.15 12.47 9.76
C VAL A 114 11.24 12.14 10.78
N GLN A 115 11.32 10.89 11.20
CA GLN A 115 12.27 10.42 12.21
C GLN A 115 12.81 9.03 11.86
N THR A 116 13.97 8.69 12.45
CA THR A 116 14.57 7.37 12.29
C THR A 116 14.14 6.44 13.42
N ALA A 117 13.53 5.30 13.06
CA ALA A 117 13.13 4.27 14.02
C ALA A 117 13.54 2.85 13.57
N THR A 118 13.38 1.88 14.45
CA THR A 118 13.59 0.47 14.13
C THR A 118 12.32 -0.11 13.53
N VAL A 119 12.41 -0.57 12.28
CA VAL A 119 11.39 -1.40 11.65
C VAL A 119 11.69 -2.87 11.95
N ARG A 120 10.66 -3.65 12.31
CA ARG A 120 10.76 -5.07 12.64
C ARG A 120 9.90 -5.91 11.71
N VAL A 121 10.44 -7.02 11.25
CA VAL A 121 9.68 -8.05 10.53
C VAL A 121 8.89 -8.87 11.53
N VAL A 122 7.56 -8.93 11.33
CA VAL A 122 6.63 -9.74 12.14
C VAL A 122 6.39 -11.10 11.48
N ASP A 123 6.10 -11.09 10.19
CA ASP A 123 5.95 -12.31 9.39
C ASP A 123 7.10 -12.40 8.37
N ALA A 124 8.05 -13.30 8.63
CA ALA A 124 9.19 -13.55 7.75
C ALA A 124 8.87 -14.54 6.61
N GLY A 125 7.66 -15.09 6.56
CA GLY A 125 7.21 -16.00 5.49
C GLY A 125 6.59 -15.28 4.31
N HIS A 126 6.12 -14.04 4.50
CA HIS A 126 5.46 -13.30 3.44
C HIS A 126 6.45 -12.82 2.35
N PRO A 127 6.10 -12.85 1.05
CA PRO A 127 6.99 -12.43 -0.04
C PRO A 127 7.59 -11.02 0.10
N SER A 128 6.88 -10.07 0.75
CA SER A 128 7.40 -8.72 0.98
C SER A 128 8.44 -8.61 2.08
N THR A 129 8.60 -9.64 2.92
CA THR A 129 9.44 -9.59 4.13
C THR A 129 10.46 -10.72 4.22
N ALA A 130 10.27 -11.82 3.50
CA ALA A 130 11.09 -13.02 3.58
C ALA A 130 12.61 -12.80 3.33
N HIS A 131 12.96 -11.74 2.61
CA HIS A 131 14.34 -11.37 2.27
C HIS A 131 14.88 -10.19 3.09
N LEU A 132 14.06 -9.63 4.00
CA LEU A 132 14.47 -8.52 4.85
C LEU A 132 15.21 -9.01 6.10
N PRO A 133 16.12 -8.19 6.69
CA PRO A 133 16.64 -8.47 8.00
C PRO A 133 15.51 -8.41 9.04
N ALA A 134 15.64 -9.19 10.14
CA ALA A 134 14.63 -9.23 11.19
C ALA A 134 14.29 -7.85 11.79
N ALA A 135 15.24 -6.91 11.73
CA ALA A 135 15.05 -5.50 12.07
C ALA A 135 16.09 -4.64 11.37
N TRP A 136 15.72 -3.39 11.03
CA TRP A 136 16.67 -2.40 10.48
C TRP A 136 16.26 -0.98 10.87
N ARG A 137 17.22 -0.04 10.80
CA ARG A 137 16.93 1.38 11.01
C ARG A 137 16.42 1.98 9.70
N HIS A 138 15.30 2.69 9.76
CA HIS A 138 14.69 3.38 8.63
C HIS A 138 14.26 4.79 9.04
N THR A 139 14.26 5.71 8.10
CA THR A 139 13.81 7.09 8.29
C THR A 139 12.60 7.32 7.41
N ASP A 140 11.46 7.64 8.03
CA ASP A 140 10.19 7.84 7.30
C ASP A 140 9.24 8.68 8.16
N GLU A 141 8.03 8.96 7.63
CA GLU A 141 6.88 9.38 8.41
C GLU A 141 6.23 8.16 9.06
N TRP A 142 6.11 8.16 10.39
CA TRP A 142 5.48 7.07 11.11
C TRP A 142 4.00 7.35 11.28
N TYR A 143 3.17 6.73 10.43
CA TYR A 143 1.74 6.95 10.37
C TYR A 143 1.01 6.38 11.58
N ASN A 144 0.25 7.22 12.27
CA ASN A 144 -0.78 6.80 13.20
C ASN A 144 -2.08 6.51 12.44
N PHE A 145 -2.82 5.53 12.91
CA PHE A 145 -4.08 5.10 12.28
C PHE A 145 -5.23 5.21 13.30
N ARG A 146 -6.45 5.33 12.81
CA ARG A 146 -7.66 5.37 13.63
C ARG A 146 -7.79 4.16 14.55
N SER A 147 -7.37 3.01 14.07
CA SER A 147 -7.35 1.72 14.78
C SER A 147 -6.22 0.86 14.21
N HIS A 148 -5.85 -0.19 14.94
CA HIS A 148 -5.02 -1.26 14.38
C HIS A 148 -5.73 -1.88 13.17
N PRO A 149 -4.98 -2.46 12.21
CA PRO A 149 -5.56 -3.19 11.09
C PRO A 149 -6.56 -4.25 11.57
N ALA A 150 -7.62 -4.47 10.81
CA ALA A 150 -8.66 -5.43 11.14
C ALA A 150 -8.09 -6.83 11.41
N ALA A 151 -8.78 -7.64 12.23
CA ALA A 151 -8.29 -8.93 12.70
C ALA A 151 -8.06 -9.98 11.59
N ASP A 152 -8.60 -9.74 10.39
CA ASP A 152 -8.37 -10.56 9.20
C ASP A 152 -7.11 -10.15 8.41
N ARG A 153 -6.35 -9.16 8.91
CA ARG A 153 -5.09 -8.71 8.33
C ARG A 153 -3.91 -9.38 9.00
N THR A 154 -2.97 -9.87 8.21
CA THR A 154 -1.66 -10.30 8.68
C THR A 154 -0.74 -9.10 8.74
N VAL A 155 -0.27 -8.74 9.94
CA VAL A 155 0.74 -7.69 10.13
C VAL A 155 2.09 -8.23 9.67
N LEU A 156 2.77 -7.48 8.80
CA LEU A 156 4.02 -7.84 8.16
C LEU A 156 5.21 -7.11 8.77
N LEU A 157 5.03 -5.80 9.02
CA LEU A 157 6.05 -4.93 9.62
C LEU A 157 5.43 -4.12 10.74
N THR A 158 6.26 -3.86 11.77
CA THR A 158 5.97 -2.89 12.84
C THR A 158 7.12 -1.90 12.98
N VAL A 159 6.84 -0.73 13.55
CA VAL A 159 7.85 0.23 13.99
C VAL A 159 7.90 0.28 15.51
N ASP A 160 9.08 0.49 16.08
CA ASP A 160 9.31 0.60 17.51
C ASP A 160 9.06 2.05 17.96
N GLU A 161 7.94 2.29 18.65
CA GLU A 161 7.59 3.64 19.15
C GLU A 161 8.58 4.19 20.19
N ALA A 162 9.38 3.33 20.82
CA ALA A 162 10.40 3.79 21.76
C ALA A 162 11.57 4.54 21.06
N ASP A 163 11.67 4.43 19.74
CA ASP A 163 12.76 5.04 18.95
C ASP A 163 12.43 6.44 18.42
N TYR A 164 11.19 6.92 18.54
CA TYR A 164 10.77 8.21 18.00
C TYR A 164 9.66 8.84 18.85
N ASP A 165 9.43 10.14 18.66
CA ASP A 165 8.38 10.89 19.36
C ASP A 165 7.11 11.01 18.50
N GLY A 166 5.93 10.89 19.12
CA GLY A 166 4.63 11.14 18.49
C GLY A 166 3.91 9.90 17.99
N GLY A 167 4.41 8.70 18.30
CA GLY A 167 3.64 7.46 18.11
C GLY A 167 2.43 7.40 19.04
N SER A 168 1.30 6.90 18.55
CA SER A 168 0.05 6.81 19.31
C SER A 168 -0.68 5.47 19.13
N MET A 169 -0.07 4.52 18.43
CA MET A 169 -0.66 3.19 18.23
C MET A 169 -0.38 2.24 19.39
N GLY A 170 0.70 2.49 20.14
CA GLY A 170 1.19 1.57 21.14
C GLY A 170 1.86 0.34 20.54
N GLU A 171 2.26 -0.61 21.41
CA GLU A 171 2.95 -1.83 21.00
C GLU A 171 1.96 -2.98 20.75
N PRO A 172 2.02 -3.65 19.57
CA PRO A 172 2.85 -3.35 18.41
C PRO A 172 2.27 -2.20 17.56
N HIS A 173 3.14 -1.39 16.90
CA HIS A 173 2.70 -0.37 15.96
C HIS A 173 2.82 -0.90 14.51
N PRO A 174 1.73 -1.36 13.87
CA PRO A 174 1.75 -1.90 12.51
C PRO A 174 1.98 -0.81 11.47
N ILE A 175 2.89 -1.08 10.51
CA ILE A 175 3.18 -0.18 9.38
C ILE A 175 3.07 -0.87 8.01
N ALA A 176 2.91 -2.19 7.97
CA ALA A 176 2.59 -2.94 6.76
C ALA A 176 1.76 -4.17 7.10
N TRP A 177 0.81 -4.49 6.23
CA TRP A 177 -0.07 -5.66 6.38
C TRP A 177 -0.61 -6.14 5.04
N ALA A 178 -1.14 -7.37 5.04
CA ALA A 178 -1.84 -7.97 3.92
C ALA A 178 -3.11 -8.67 4.41
N GLY A 179 -4.06 -8.90 3.53
CA GLY A 179 -5.25 -9.67 3.86
C GLY A 179 -6.29 -9.70 2.75
N PRO A 180 -7.44 -10.34 2.99
CA PRO A 180 -8.50 -10.51 2.02
C PRO A 180 -9.41 -9.29 1.95
N TYR A 181 -10.10 -9.13 0.80
CA TYR A 181 -11.32 -8.35 0.66
C TYR A 181 -12.26 -9.12 -0.28
N GLY A 182 -13.31 -9.74 0.26
CA GLY A 182 -14.12 -10.69 -0.50
C GLY A 182 -13.26 -11.85 -1.01
N ARG A 183 -13.22 -12.06 -2.34
CA ARG A 183 -12.30 -13.01 -2.99
C ARG A 183 -10.97 -12.36 -3.40
N GLY A 184 -10.86 -11.05 -3.29
CA GLY A 184 -9.68 -10.29 -3.63
C GLY A 184 -8.63 -10.26 -2.53
N ARG A 185 -7.49 -9.66 -2.84
CA ARG A 185 -6.33 -9.55 -1.97
C ARG A 185 -5.88 -8.11 -1.85
N THR A 186 -5.45 -7.74 -0.65
CA THR A 186 -4.92 -6.41 -0.39
C THR A 186 -3.57 -6.51 0.31
N TRP A 187 -2.70 -5.57 -0.01
CA TRP A 187 -1.41 -5.36 0.65
C TRP A 187 -1.18 -3.86 0.84
N TYR A 188 -0.62 -3.47 1.98
CA TYR A 188 -0.33 -2.08 2.31
C TYR A 188 1.02 -1.94 3.00
N THR A 189 1.71 -0.84 2.72
CA THR A 189 2.86 -0.35 3.50
C THR A 189 2.79 1.17 3.68
N ALA A 190 3.06 1.64 4.91
CA ALA A 190 3.17 3.07 5.23
C ALA A 190 4.51 3.68 4.77
N LEU A 191 5.50 2.86 4.45
CA LEU A 191 6.83 3.33 4.04
C LEU A 191 6.79 4.02 2.67
N GLY A 192 7.64 5.03 2.47
CA GLY A 192 7.86 5.66 1.17
C GLY A 192 7.55 7.15 1.09
N HIS A 193 7.74 7.90 2.18
CA HIS A 193 7.55 9.36 2.17
C HIS A 193 8.53 10.06 1.23
N GLU A 194 9.84 9.83 1.41
CA GLU A 194 10.89 10.51 0.67
C GLU A 194 11.22 9.82 -0.67
N ALA A 195 11.64 10.62 -1.65
CA ALA A 195 11.95 10.10 -2.98
C ALA A 195 13.16 9.15 -2.95
N ASP A 196 14.19 9.44 -2.17
CA ASP A 196 15.41 8.64 -2.06
C ASP A 196 15.18 7.31 -1.33
N ALA A 197 14.11 7.19 -0.54
CA ALA A 197 13.70 5.91 0.05
C ALA A 197 13.44 4.84 -1.03
N TYR A 198 12.96 5.23 -2.21
CA TYR A 198 12.73 4.32 -3.34
C TYR A 198 14.02 3.84 -4.02
N ASP A 199 15.18 4.39 -3.66
CA ASP A 199 16.51 3.90 -4.08
C ASP A 199 17.10 2.90 -3.06
N ASP A 200 16.53 2.83 -1.85
CA ASP A 200 16.92 1.84 -0.84
C ASP A 200 16.59 0.42 -1.31
N PRO A 201 17.57 -0.50 -1.40
CA PRO A 201 17.34 -1.87 -1.82
C PRO A 201 16.39 -2.65 -0.91
N LEU A 202 16.30 -2.35 0.40
CA LEU A 202 15.37 -3.01 1.32
C LEU A 202 13.94 -2.59 1.05
N LEU A 203 13.69 -1.27 0.89
CA LEU A 203 12.35 -0.81 0.53
C LEU A 203 11.93 -1.34 -0.85
N ARG A 204 12.81 -1.28 -1.85
CA ARG A 204 12.50 -1.81 -3.20
C ARG A 204 12.15 -3.29 -3.17
N ALA A 205 12.88 -4.08 -2.39
CA ALA A 205 12.62 -5.50 -2.25
C ALA A 205 11.28 -5.74 -1.51
N HIS A 206 10.97 -4.96 -0.47
CA HIS A 206 9.68 -4.99 0.23
C HIS A 206 8.51 -4.67 -0.71
N LEU A 207 8.61 -3.58 -1.47
CA LEU A 207 7.60 -3.18 -2.46
C LEU A 207 7.40 -4.27 -3.52
N HIS A 208 8.50 -4.79 -4.10
CA HIS A 208 8.44 -5.82 -5.13
C HIS A 208 7.76 -7.09 -4.63
N GLY A 209 8.15 -7.59 -3.44
CA GLY A 209 7.53 -8.76 -2.84
C GLY A 209 6.04 -8.54 -2.52
N GLY A 210 5.67 -7.35 -2.02
CA GLY A 210 4.28 -7.00 -1.72
C GLY A 210 3.39 -6.96 -2.97
N LEU A 211 3.86 -6.32 -4.04
CA LEU A 211 3.14 -6.28 -5.32
C LEU A 211 2.95 -7.68 -5.92
N ARG A 212 3.97 -8.52 -5.84
CA ARG A 212 3.91 -9.90 -6.33
C ARG A 212 2.95 -10.76 -5.52
N SER A 213 2.89 -10.59 -4.20
CA SER A 213 2.02 -11.38 -3.31
C SER A 213 0.53 -11.23 -3.64
N VAL A 214 0.12 -10.07 -4.13
CA VAL A 214 -1.28 -9.83 -4.52
C VAL A 214 -1.56 -10.17 -5.99
N LEU A 215 -0.55 -10.15 -6.88
CA LEU A 215 -0.69 -10.51 -8.30
C LEU A 215 -0.70 -12.02 -8.52
N SER A 216 0.17 -12.73 -7.83
CA SER A 216 0.33 -14.17 -7.97
C SER A 216 0.22 -14.78 -6.58
N PRO A 217 -0.95 -15.28 -6.14
CA PRO A 217 -1.00 -16.06 -4.93
C PRO A 217 -0.05 -17.25 -5.13
N GLU A 218 0.85 -17.48 -4.17
CA GLU A 218 1.50 -18.79 -4.10
C GLU A 218 0.37 -19.81 -4.02
N GLU A 219 0.37 -20.79 -4.93
CA GLU A 219 -0.51 -21.93 -4.79
C GLU A 219 -0.17 -22.55 -3.44
N ASP A 220 -1.19 -22.63 -2.54
CA ASP A 220 -1.04 -23.27 -1.24
C ASP A 220 -0.42 -24.65 -1.46
N ALA A 221 0.87 -24.79 -1.07
CA ALA A 221 1.64 -26.02 -1.20
C ALA A 221 1.45 -26.90 0.04
#